data_9d5ca6c8348a24929e47bfa19386f640
#
_entry.id   9d5ca6c8348a24929e47bfa19386f640
#
_cell.length_a   1.000
_cell.length_b   1.000
_cell.length_c   1.000
_cell.angle_alpha   90.00
_cell.angle_beta   90.00
_cell.angle_gamma   90.00
#
_symmetry.space_group_name_H-M   'P 1'
#
loop_
_entity.id
_entity.type
_entity.pdbx_description
1 polymer ?
#
loop_
_entity_poly.entity_id
_entity_poly.type
_entity_poly.pdbx_seq_one_letter_code
_entity_poly.pdbx_strand_id
1 'polypeptide(L)'
;MLEIQIIRDQKARVISGLKKRGFSDERLQILDQIINLDDQRKDVQTRLDSLLSERNSLSDEIGNLFKQGKAKEANELKSKVQSIKENADSLDQQLKSTISDLDGLMVTLPNIPHETVPEGKSAEDNKVHQAWSGKLPILPEGSVPHWELAEKYNLIDFKLGASISGSGFPLFRGKGARLQRALVNYFLDQARNEGFEEIQPPLLVNADSAYGTGQIPDKEAQMYYVGLDDLYLIPTAEVPITNIYRGQIIPEANMPVKLAGYTPCFRREAGSYGSDVKGLNRVHQFDKVEIVWIEHPSKSYDTLKLMVDHVSMLMDSLELPYRILHLCGGDMGFTSATTYDFEVYAAAQQKWLEVSSVSNFETFQSNRMKMRYRDANGKTQLVHTLNGSALALARIVAALLENNQSANGIKLPKVLVPYTGFEMID
;
A
#
# COMPACT_ATOMS: atom_id res chain seq x y z
N MET A 1 -7.89 6.70 3.33
CA MET A 1 -9.35 6.94 3.42
C MET A 1 -9.65 8.28 2.80
N LEU A 2 -10.70 8.40 2.03
CA LEU A 2 -11.11 9.69 1.47
C LEU A 2 -11.36 10.71 2.58
N GLU A 3 -11.12 11.99 2.28
CA GLU A 3 -11.51 13.07 3.17
C GLU A 3 -13.02 13.36 3.01
N ILE A 4 -13.75 13.48 4.11
CA ILE A 4 -15.20 13.78 4.07
C ILE A 4 -15.45 15.10 3.33
N GLN A 5 -14.53 16.06 3.47
CA GLN A 5 -14.62 17.35 2.79
C GLN A 5 -14.61 17.18 1.26
N ILE A 6 -13.79 16.27 0.71
CA ILE A 6 -13.78 15.95 -0.73
C ILE A 6 -15.14 15.37 -1.16
N ILE A 7 -15.71 14.48 -0.34
CA ILE A 7 -17.04 13.89 -0.63
C ILE A 7 -18.12 14.99 -0.68
N ARG A 8 -18.04 16.00 0.19
CA ARG A 8 -18.99 17.12 0.23
C ARG A 8 -18.80 18.10 -0.93
N ASP A 9 -17.56 18.58 -1.09
CA ASP A 9 -17.27 19.70 -2.00
C ASP A 9 -17.17 19.26 -3.47
N GLN A 10 -16.80 18.00 -3.71
CA GLN A 10 -16.53 17.44 -5.03
C GLN A 10 -17.36 16.20 -5.32
N LYS A 11 -18.61 16.14 -4.84
CA LYS A 11 -19.48 14.95 -4.92
C LYS A 11 -19.57 14.39 -6.35
N ALA A 12 -19.66 15.24 -7.36
CA ALA A 12 -19.73 14.82 -8.76
C ALA A 12 -18.44 14.09 -9.21
N ARG A 13 -17.25 14.59 -8.82
CA ARG A 13 -15.96 13.94 -9.07
C ARG A 13 -15.87 12.58 -8.36
N VAL A 14 -16.33 12.53 -7.10
CA VAL A 14 -16.35 11.28 -6.33
C VAL A 14 -17.24 10.24 -6.98
N ILE A 15 -18.46 10.62 -7.40
CA ILE A 15 -19.39 9.73 -8.13
C ILE A 15 -18.75 9.20 -9.41
N SER A 16 -18.16 10.09 -10.24
CA SER A 16 -17.49 9.69 -11.48
C SER A 16 -16.36 8.71 -11.23
N GLY A 17 -15.51 8.98 -10.22
CA GLY A 17 -14.40 8.11 -9.86
C GLY A 17 -14.84 6.74 -9.32
N LEU A 18 -15.90 6.71 -8.48
CA LEU A 18 -16.45 5.44 -7.97
C LEU A 18 -17.12 4.64 -9.10
N LYS A 19 -17.72 5.29 -10.11
CA LYS A 19 -18.23 4.61 -11.30
C LYS A 19 -17.11 3.96 -12.10
N LYS A 20 -15.95 4.62 -12.26
CA LYS A 20 -14.74 4.00 -12.83
C LYS A 20 -14.28 2.76 -12.06
N ARG A 21 -14.55 2.72 -10.74
CA ARG A 21 -14.29 1.57 -9.84
C ARG A 21 -15.40 0.50 -9.88
N GLY A 22 -16.36 0.61 -10.79
CA GLY A 22 -17.46 -0.34 -10.93
C GLY A 22 -18.58 -0.21 -9.89
N PHE A 23 -18.70 0.94 -9.21
CA PHE A 23 -19.84 1.19 -8.31
C PHE A 23 -21.12 1.40 -9.12
N SER A 24 -22.17 0.64 -8.76
CA SER A 24 -23.51 0.86 -9.29
C SER A 24 -24.14 2.12 -8.67
N ASP A 25 -25.16 2.66 -9.34
CA ASP A 25 -25.89 3.82 -8.81
C ASP A 25 -26.51 3.55 -7.44
N GLU A 26 -26.91 2.33 -7.15
CA GLU A 26 -27.42 1.91 -5.85
C GLU A 26 -26.30 1.99 -4.78
N ARG A 27 -25.11 1.49 -5.06
CA ARG A 27 -23.98 1.58 -4.12
C ARG A 27 -23.53 3.02 -3.87
N LEU A 28 -23.75 3.93 -4.81
CA LEU A 28 -23.39 5.34 -4.65
C LEU A 28 -24.24 6.07 -3.61
N GLN A 29 -25.40 5.52 -3.20
CA GLN A 29 -26.22 6.05 -2.10
C GLN A 29 -25.47 6.11 -0.77
N ILE A 30 -24.40 5.33 -0.61
CA ILE A 30 -23.51 5.40 0.54
C ILE A 30 -22.95 6.80 0.77
N LEU A 31 -22.74 7.60 -0.28
CA LEU A 31 -22.24 8.97 -0.16
C LEU A 31 -23.21 9.88 0.59
N ASP A 32 -24.53 9.74 0.35
CA ASP A 32 -25.55 10.48 1.07
C ASP A 32 -25.66 10.03 2.53
N GLN A 33 -25.51 8.74 2.79
CA GLN A 33 -25.46 8.22 4.17
C GLN A 33 -24.27 8.78 4.94
N ILE A 34 -23.09 8.83 4.33
CA ILE A 34 -21.88 9.41 4.91
C ILE A 34 -22.08 10.90 5.23
N ILE A 35 -22.63 11.67 4.30
CA ILE A 35 -22.89 13.09 4.50
C ILE A 35 -23.88 13.31 5.65
N ASN A 36 -24.95 12.52 5.71
CA ASN A 36 -25.95 12.59 6.78
C ASN A 36 -25.35 12.24 8.15
N LEU A 37 -24.51 11.21 8.24
CA LEU A 37 -23.81 10.84 9.48
C LEU A 37 -22.83 11.92 9.92
N ASP A 38 -22.11 12.55 8.98
CA ASP A 38 -21.23 13.67 9.31
C ASP A 38 -21.99 14.90 9.81
N ASP A 39 -23.19 15.18 9.26
CA ASP A 39 -24.05 16.26 9.75
C ASP A 39 -24.56 15.94 11.15
N GLN A 40 -25.01 14.72 11.42
CA GLN A 40 -25.39 14.27 12.77
C GLN A 40 -24.23 14.37 13.75
N ARG A 41 -23.03 13.92 13.36
CA ARG A 41 -21.82 14.04 14.18
C ARG A 41 -21.53 15.48 14.57
N LYS A 42 -21.63 16.42 13.60
CA LYS A 42 -21.41 17.86 13.83
C LYS A 42 -22.45 18.44 14.79
N ASP A 43 -23.73 18.11 14.61
CA ASP A 43 -24.81 18.57 15.49
C ASP A 43 -24.62 18.07 16.92
N VAL A 44 -24.40 16.76 17.08
CA VAL A 44 -24.19 16.14 18.41
C VAL A 44 -22.94 16.71 19.08
N GLN A 45 -21.84 16.91 18.35
CA GLN A 45 -20.62 17.53 18.88
C GLN A 45 -20.88 18.95 19.36
N THR A 46 -21.56 19.77 18.56
CA THR A 46 -21.88 21.16 18.91
C THR A 46 -22.74 21.25 20.18
N ARG A 47 -23.74 20.36 20.29
CA ARG A 47 -24.61 20.28 21.47
C ARG A 47 -23.83 19.83 22.72
N LEU A 48 -22.96 18.83 22.57
CA LEU A 48 -22.11 18.35 23.65
C LEU A 48 -21.18 19.46 24.14
N ASP A 49 -20.48 20.16 23.23
CA ASP A 49 -19.59 21.25 23.56
C ASP A 49 -20.31 22.39 24.30
N SER A 50 -21.54 22.72 23.89
CA SER A 50 -22.39 23.71 24.57
C SER A 50 -22.73 23.29 26.00
N LEU A 51 -23.14 22.03 26.23
CA LEU A 51 -23.46 21.51 27.54
C LEU A 51 -22.21 21.48 28.48
N LEU A 52 -21.07 21.07 27.92
CA LEU A 52 -19.81 21.07 28.68
C LEU A 52 -19.38 22.49 29.07
N SER A 53 -19.56 23.47 28.18
CA SER A 53 -19.31 24.89 28.50
C SER A 53 -20.24 25.40 29.56
N GLU A 54 -21.57 25.14 29.48
CA GLU A 54 -22.56 25.52 30.52
C GLU A 54 -22.22 24.87 31.86
N ARG A 55 -21.89 23.57 31.87
CA ARG A 55 -21.47 22.86 33.10
C ARG A 55 -20.27 23.53 33.78
N ASN A 56 -19.25 23.91 33.00
CA ASN A 56 -18.06 24.55 33.54
C ASN A 56 -18.41 25.91 34.14
N SER A 57 -19.21 26.75 33.45
CA SER A 57 -19.67 28.04 33.96
C SER A 57 -20.48 27.92 35.24
N LEU A 58 -21.42 26.97 35.33
CA LEU A 58 -22.20 26.74 36.54
C LEU A 58 -21.34 26.19 37.68
N SER A 59 -20.32 25.39 37.39
CA SER A 59 -19.39 24.89 38.42
C SER A 59 -18.58 26.04 39.05
N ASP A 60 -18.14 27.01 38.27
CA ASP A 60 -17.46 28.21 38.75
C ASP A 60 -18.41 29.09 39.59
N GLU A 61 -19.66 29.23 39.14
CA GLU A 61 -20.70 29.98 39.89
C GLU A 61 -21.00 29.34 41.25
N ILE A 62 -21.17 28.00 41.30
CA ILE A 62 -21.35 27.25 42.55
C ILE A 62 -20.17 27.51 43.51
N GLY A 63 -18.93 27.48 42.99
CA GLY A 63 -17.73 27.78 43.81
C GLY A 63 -17.75 29.17 44.40
N ASN A 64 -18.23 30.16 43.65
CA ASN A 64 -18.35 31.54 44.10
C ASN A 64 -19.49 31.72 45.12
N LEU A 65 -20.64 31.08 44.96
CA LEU A 65 -21.75 31.11 45.90
C LEU A 65 -21.37 30.47 47.24
N PHE A 66 -20.62 29.38 47.26
CA PHE A 66 -20.12 28.83 48.53
C PHE A 66 -19.17 29.78 49.24
N LYS A 67 -18.29 30.46 48.52
CA LYS A 67 -17.39 31.49 49.12
C LYS A 67 -18.16 32.66 49.73
N GLN A 68 -19.35 32.96 49.18
CA GLN A 68 -20.25 34.02 49.67
C GLN A 68 -21.21 33.55 50.77
N GLY A 69 -21.17 32.28 51.20
CA GLY A 69 -22.06 31.74 52.24
C GLY A 69 -23.49 31.40 51.75
N LYS A 70 -23.73 31.45 50.42
CA LYS A 70 -25.05 31.22 49.80
C LYS A 70 -25.26 29.75 49.46
N ALA A 71 -25.23 28.90 50.47
CA ALA A 71 -25.26 27.45 50.31
C ALA A 71 -26.56 26.90 49.66
N LYS A 72 -27.71 27.58 49.88
CA LYS A 72 -29.01 27.16 49.29
C LYS A 72 -29.00 27.35 47.78
N GLU A 73 -28.62 28.51 47.28
CA GLU A 73 -28.49 28.83 45.88
C GLU A 73 -27.47 27.90 45.16
N ALA A 74 -26.32 27.65 45.82
CA ALA A 74 -25.32 26.72 45.33
C ALA A 74 -25.85 25.28 45.17
N ASN A 75 -26.71 24.81 46.09
CA ASN A 75 -27.27 23.45 46.02
C ASN A 75 -28.35 23.33 44.94
N GLU A 76 -29.09 24.39 44.62
CA GLU A 76 -30.03 24.40 43.49
C GLU A 76 -29.28 24.26 42.15
N LEU A 77 -28.17 24.98 41.99
CA LEU A 77 -27.32 24.87 40.80
C LEU A 77 -26.64 23.50 40.67
N LYS A 78 -26.31 22.82 41.77
CA LYS A 78 -25.76 21.46 41.74
C LYS A 78 -26.72 20.46 41.07
N SER A 79 -28.03 20.58 41.34
CA SER A 79 -29.02 19.71 40.70
C SER A 79 -29.05 19.92 39.17
N LYS A 80 -28.92 21.20 38.74
CA LYS A 80 -28.81 21.55 37.32
C LYS A 80 -27.54 20.98 36.68
N VAL A 81 -26.39 21.10 37.36
CA VAL A 81 -25.12 20.50 36.90
C VAL A 81 -25.21 18.99 36.77
N GLN A 82 -25.91 18.31 37.68
CA GLN A 82 -26.12 16.87 37.59
C GLN A 82 -26.94 16.48 36.35
N SER A 83 -28.03 17.20 36.08
CA SER A 83 -28.83 16.96 34.84
C SER A 83 -28.03 17.24 33.57
N ILE A 84 -27.23 18.30 33.53
CA ILE A 84 -26.34 18.59 32.40
C ILE A 84 -25.34 17.47 32.18
N LYS A 85 -24.76 16.93 33.27
CA LYS A 85 -23.83 15.80 33.16
C LYS A 85 -24.47 14.57 32.53
N GLU A 86 -25.66 14.18 32.98
CA GLU A 86 -26.40 13.03 32.44
C GLU A 86 -26.69 13.22 30.93
N ASN A 87 -27.11 14.42 30.53
CA ASN A 87 -27.33 14.75 29.13
C ASN A 87 -26.03 14.73 28.31
N ALA A 88 -24.93 15.25 28.86
CA ALA A 88 -23.62 15.22 28.21
C ALA A 88 -23.10 13.79 28.04
N ASP A 89 -23.25 12.93 29.05
CA ASP A 89 -22.88 11.52 28.96
C ASP A 89 -23.68 10.80 27.87
N SER A 90 -24.99 11.08 27.74
CA SER A 90 -25.83 10.55 26.66
C SER A 90 -25.39 11.03 25.26
N LEU A 91 -25.09 12.32 25.11
CA LEU A 91 -24.59 12.86 23.83
C LEU A 91 -23.19 12.32 23.49
N ASP A 92 -22.32 12.10 24.47
CA ASP A 92 -21.00 11.50 24.24
C ASP A 92 -21.11 10.06 23.72
N GLN A 93 -22.04 9.28 24.28
CA GLN A 93 -22.34 7.93 23.75
C GLN A 93 -22.90 7.98 22.34
N GLN A 94 -23.83 8.89 22.05
CA GLN A 94 -24.37 9.09 20.71
C GLN A 94 -23.30 9.50 19.71
N LEU A 95 -22.39 10.42 20.11
CA LEU A 95 -21.27 10.88 19.29
C LEU A 95 -20.34 9.71 18.93
N LYS A 96 -19.97 8.88 19.93
CA LYS A 96 -19.12 7.70 19.70
C LYS A 96 -19.76 6.71 18.75
N SER A 97 -21.06 6.43 18.90
CA SER A 97 -21.80 5.58 17.97
C SER A 97 -21.80 6.16 16.55
N THR A 98 -22.14 7.44 16.40
CA THR A 98 -22.19 8.11 15.10
C THR A 98 -20.82 8.13 14.39
N ILE A 99 -19.72 8.33 15.14
CA ILE A 99 -18.36 8.26 14.62
C ILE A 99 -18.04 6.83 14.15
N SER A 100 -18.39 5.82 14.94
CA SER A 100 -18.17 4.41 14.59
C SER A 100 -18.92 4.02 13.30
N ASP A 101 -20.18 4.44 13.18
CA ASP A 101 -20.99 4.17 11.98
C ASP A 101 -20.43 4.88 10.75
N LEU A 102 -20.00 6.15 10.91
CA LEU A 102 -19.37 6.93 9.85
C LEU A 102 -18.05 6.28 9.38
N ASP A 103 -17.18 5.90 10.31
CA ASP A 103 -15.91 5.24 10.01
C ASP A 103 -16.14 3.87 9.34
N GLY A 104 -17.16 3.13 9.78
CA GLY A 104 -17.58 1.88 9.17
C GLY A 104 -17.99 2.01 7.70
N LEU A 105 -18.66 3.10 7.32
CA LEU A 105 -18.97 3.39 5.92
C LEU A 105 -17.74 3.90 5.15
N MET A 106 -17.01 4.84 5.73
CA MET A 106 -15.84 5.46 5.09
C MET A 106 -14.76 4.45 4.73
N VAL A 107 -14.53 3.43 5.55
CA VAL A 107 -13.52 2.39 5.31
C VAL A 107 -13.85 1.51 4.09
N THR A 108 -15.12 1.46 3.67
CA THR A 108 -15.56 0.67 2.51
C THR A 108 -15.35 1.37 1.18
N LEU A 109 -15.08 2.69 1.19
CA LEU A 109 -14.86 3.46 -0.03
C LEU A 109 -13.39 3.33 -0.50
N PRO A 110 -13.15 2.93 -1.76
CA PRO A 110 -11.83 2.97 -2.36
C PRO A 110 -11.38 4.41 -2.63
N ASN A 111 -10.11 4.58 -2.95
CA ASN A 111 -9.61 5.86 -3.42
C ASN A 111 -10.21 6.22 -4.78
N ILE A 112 -10.28 7.53 -5.07
CA ILE A 112 -10.79 8.06 -6.33
C ILE A 112 -9.70 7.95 -7.40
N PRO A 113 -9.97 7.30 -8.55
CA PRO A 113 -9.04 7.28 -9.66
C PRO A 113 -8.74 8.69 -10.17
N HIS A 114 -7.47 8.95 -10.48
CA HIS A 114 -7.06 10.15 -11.18
C HIS A 114 -7.75 10.24 -12.56
N GLU A 115 -7.88 11.42 -13.10
CA GLU A 115 -8.61 11.64 -14.37
C GLU A 115 -7.99 10.86 -15.55
N THR A 116 -6.66 10.67 -15.55
CA THR A 116 -5.93 9.93 -16.59
C THR A 116 -6.13 8.41 -16.56
N VAL A 117 -6.69 7.87 -15.47
CA VAL A 117 -6.91 6.42 -15.32
C VAL A 117 -7.91 5.95 -16.38
N PRO A 118 -7.57 4.90 -17.15
CA PRO A 118 -8.48 4.33 -18.15
C PRO A 118 -9.77 3.80 -17.54
N GLU A 119 -10.85 3.87 -18.30
CA GLU A 119 -12.07 3.13 -17.98
C GLU A 119 -11.88 1.65 -18.26
N GLY A 120 -12.41 0.79 -17.40
CA GLY A 120 -12.33 -0.66 -17.55
C GLY A 120 -12.82 -1.37 -16.30
N LYS A 121 -13.06 -2.68 -16.42
CA LYS A 121 -13.64 -3.53 -15.37
C LYS A 121 -12.66 -4.58 -14.84
N SER A 122 -11.66 -4.93 -15.61
CA SER A 122 -10.70 -6.01 -15.30
C SER A 122 -9.34 -5.74 -15.93
N ALA A 123 -8.36 -6.60 -15.64
CA ALA A 123 -7.01 -6.53 -16.21
C ALA A 123 -6.95 -6.51 -17.75
N GLU A 124 -7.98 -7.06 -18.42
CA GLU A 124 -8.07 -7.07 -19.88
C GLU A 124 -8.28 -5.66 -20.46
N ASP A 125 -8.81 -4.74 -19.67
CA ASP A 125 -9.08 -3.35 -20.06
C ASP A 125 -7.89 -2.41 -19.78
N ASN A 126 -6.82 -2.90 -19.17
CA ASN A 126 -5.62 -2.12 -18.91
C ASN A 126 -5.00 -1.61 -20.23
N LYS A 127 -4.45 -0.41 -20.19
CA LYS A 127 -3.83 0.19 -21.38
C LYS A 127 -2.32 0.03 -21.33
N VAL A 128 -1.75 -0.39 -22.47
CA VAL A 128 -0.30 -0.40 -22.62
C VAL A 128 0.17 1.05 -22.65
N HIS A 129 0.88 1.45 -21.58
CA HIS A 129 1.52 2.76 -21.46
C HIS A 129 2.83 2.79 -22.26
N GLN A 130 3.63 1.72 -22.13
CA GLN A 130 4.85 1.53 -22.88
C GLN A 130 4.96 0.06 -23.34
N ALA A 131 5.04 -0.15 -24.64
CA ALA A 131 5.27 -1.47 -25.21
C ALA A 131 6.78 -1.76 -25.31
N TRP A 132 7.16 -3.04 -25.26
CA TRP A 132 8.51 -3.44 -25.60
C TRP A 132 8.82 -3.13 -27.07
N SER A 133 9.89 -2.40 -27.33
CA SER A 133 10.28 -1.98 -28.67
C SER A 133 11.31 -2.93 -29.33
N GLY A 134 11.93 -3.81 -28.53
CA GLY A 134 12.93 -4.76 -28.99
C GLY A 134 12.31 -6.08 -29.51
N LYS A 135 13.19 -6.98 -29.95
CA LYS A 135 12.78 -8.36 -30.27
C LYS A 135 12.62 -9.16 -28.99
N LEU A 136 11.57 -9.99 -28.92
CA LEU A 136 11.43 -10.96 -27.87
C LEU A 136 12.50 -12.06 -28.01
N PRO A 137 12.99 -12.65 -26.90
CA PRO A 137 13.98 -13.72 -26.94
C PRO A 137 13.47 -14.92 -27.75
N ILE A 138 14.31 -15.39 -28.66
CA ILE A 138 14.10 -16.65 -29.38
C ILE A 138 14.95 -17.70 -28.67
N LEU A 139 14.29 -18.62 -28.00
CA LEU A 139 14.98 -19.64 -27.22
C LEU A 139 15.51 -20.78 -28.13
N PRO A 140 16.67 -21.38 -27.78
CA PRO A 140 17.18 -22.59 -28.45
C PRO A 140 16.18 -23.76 -28.35
N GLU A 141 16.29 -24.69 -29.26
CA GLU A 141 15.55 -25.95 -29.19
C GLU A 141 15.86 -26.70 -27.87
N GLY A 142 14.84 -27.25 -27.24
CA GLY A 142 14.97 -27.94 -25.95
C GLY A 142 15.01 -27.00 -24.73
N SER A 143 14.76 -25.72 -24.92
CA SER A 143 14.59 -24.78 -23.79
C SER A 143 13.37 -25.12 -22.94
N VAL A 144 13.50 -24.94 -21.64
CA VAL A 144 12.51 -25.34 -20.64
C VAL A 144 12.15 -24.17 -19.68
N PRO A 145 10.99 -24.22 -19.02
CA PRO A 145 10.62 -23.20 -18.05
C PRO A 145 11.52 -23.16 -16.80
N HIS A 146 11.48 -22.06 -16.08
CA HIS A 146 12.36 -21.79 -14.92
C HIS A 146 12.30 -22.88 -13.83
N TRP A 147 11.19 -23.55 -13.60
CA TRP A 147 11.10 -24.62 -12.59
C TRP A 147 11.90 -25.88 -12.99
N GLU A 148 12.06 -26.17 -14.27
CA GLU A 148 12.89 -27.25 -14.76
C GLU A 148 14.37 -26.85 -14.74
N LEU A 149 14.68 -25.58 -15.09
CA LEU A 149 16.03 -25.02 -14.95
C LEU A 149 16.48 -25.00 -13.48
N ALA A 150 15.57 -24.63 -12.58
CA ALA A 150 15.83 -24.62 -11.14
C ALA A 150 16.19 -26.02 -10.60
N GLU A 151 15.52 -27.06 -11.07
CA GLU A 151 15.85 -28.46 -10.73
C GLU A 151 17.17 -28.90 -11.40
N LYS A 152 17.32 -28.66 -12.70
CA LYS A 152 18.52 -29.04 -13.49
C LYS A 152 19.82 -28.49 -12.89
N TYR A 153 19.83 -27.22 -12.49
CA TYR A 153 21.01 -26.54 -11.95
C TYR A 153 21.02 -26.47 -10.41
N ASN A 154 20.08 -27.15 -9.75
CA ASN A 154 19.96 -27.20 -8.29
C ASN A 154 19.93 -25.81 -7.64
N LEU A 155 19.12 -24.91 -8.20
CA LEU A 155 19.00 -23.51 -7.76
C LEU A 155 17.89 -23.30 -6.73
N ILE A 156 16.78 -24.04 -6.90
CA ILE A 156 15.60 -23.95 -6.06
C ILE A 156 15.05 -25.36 -5.85
N ASP A 157 14.82 -25.71 -4.61
CA ASP A 157 14.20 -26.99 -4.24
C ASP A 157 12.76 -26.74 -3.74
N PHE A 158 11.83 -26.85 -4.67
CA PHE A 158 10.40 -26.65 -4.38
C PHE A 158 9.83 -27.77 -3.49
N LYS A 159 10.34 -29.01 -3.62
CA LYS A 159 9.87 -30.18 -2.84
C LYS A 159 10.30 -30.04 -1.39
N LEU A 160 11.57 -29.70 -1.17
CA LEU A 160 12.09 -29.49 0.19
C LEU A 160 11.46 -28.27 0.85
N GLY A 161 11.26 -27.18 0.12
CA GLY A 161 10.52 -26.01 0.63
C GLY A 161 9.09 -26.38 1.05
N ALA A 162 8.40 -27.15 0.22
CA ALA A 162 7.06 -27.63 0.55
C ALA A 162 7.02 -28.57 1.76
N SER A 163 8.06 -29.37 1.99
CA SER A 163 8.15 -30.25 3.16
C SER A 163 8.38 -29.49 4.49
N ILE A 164 8.96 -28.29 4.40
CA ILE A 164 9.24 -27.42 5.56
C ILE A 164 8.01 -26.57 5.93
N SER A 165 7.38 -25.95 4.94
CA SER A 165 6.36 -24.90 5.19
C SER A 165 5.06 -25.10 4.41
N GLY A 166 5.02 -26.05 3.48
CA GLY A 166 3.88 -26.25 2.58
C GLY A 166 4.16 -25.75 1.16
N SER A 167 3.23 -26.01 0.24
CA SER A 167 3.32 -25.58 -1.16
C SER A 167 3.42 -24.05 -1.23
N GLY A 168 4.16 -23.54 -2.23
CA GLY A 168 4.33 -22.09 -2.43
C GLY A 168 5.44 -21.44 -1.58
N PHE A 169 6.25 -22.22 -0.86
CA PHE A 169 7.43 -21.75 -0.14
C PHE A 169 8.70 -22.29 -0.81
N PRO A 170 9.31 -21.57 -1.77
CA PRO A 170 10.51 -22.04 -2.46
C PRO A 170 11.73 -21.99 -1.55
N LEU A 171 12.59 -23.00 -1.65
CA LEU A 171 13.88 -23.04 -0.98
C LEU A 171 15.01 -22.78 -1.98
N PHE A 172 15.61 -21.61 -1.93
CA PHE A 172 16.77 -21.27 -2.77
C PHE A 172 18.04 -21.88 -2.22
N ARG A 173 18.92 -22.37 -3.12
CA ARG A 173 20.19 -22.99 -2.72
C ARG A 173 21.32 -22.69 -3.69
N GLY A 174 22.58 -22.82 -3.24
CA GLY A 174 23.77 -22.66 -4.06
C GLY A 174 23.81 -21.35 -4.86
N LYS A 175 24.01 -21.46 -6.20
CA LYS A 175 24.01 -20.31 -7.11
C LYS A 175 22.65 -19.59 -7.14
N GLY A 176 21.54 -20.29 -6.89
CA GLY A 176 20.20 -19.67 -6.82
C GLY A 176 20.06 -18.73 -5.61
N ALA A 177 20.46 -19.15 -4.42
CA ALA A 177 20.47 -18.30 -3.24
C ALA A 177 21.44 -17.11 -3.38
N ARG A 178 22.57 -17.33 -4.06
CA ARG A 178 23.53 -16.25 -4.35
C ARG A 178 22.95 -15.23 -5.32
N LEU A 179 22.23 -15.66 -6.38
CA LEU A 179 21.54 -14.80 -7.35
C LEU A 179 20.46 -13.96 -6.64
N GLN A 180 19.64 -14.58 -5.77
CA GLN A 180 18.60 -13.88 -5.01
C GLN A 180 19.22 -12.73 -4.20
N ARG A 181 20.26 -13.00 -3.42
CA ARG A 181 20.97 -11.97 -2.63
C ARG A 181 21.64 -10.91 -3.51
N ALA A 182 22.19 -11.30 -4.66
CA ALA A 182 22.81 -10.37 -5.61
C ALA A 182 21.80 -9.36 -6.16
N LEU A 183 20.59 -9.80 -6.51
CA LEU A 183 19.50 -8.92 -6.95
C LEU A 183 19.08 -7.95 -5.86
N VAL A 184 18.92 -8.41 -4.61
CA VAL A 184 18.61 -7.54 -3.47
C VAL A 184 19.65 -6.42 -3.33
N ASN A 185 20.95 -6.80 -3.28
CA ASN A 185 22.02 -5.83 -3.10
C ASN A 185 22.07 -4.83 -4.29
N TYR A 186 21.92 -5.32 -5.51
CA TYR A 186 21.92 -4.49 -6.71
C TYR A 186 20.78 -3.46 -6.67
N PHE A 187 19.55 -3.89 -6.37
CA PHE A 187 18.40 -2.99 -6.33
C PHE A 187 18.48 -1.95 -5.21
N LEU A 188 18.95 -2.34 -4.03
CA LEU A 188 19.19 -1.40 -2.92
C LEU A 188 20.28 -0.38 -3.25
N ASP A 189 21.38 -0.81 -3.88
CA ASP A 189 22.43 0.11 -4.31
C ASP A 189 21.93 1.12 -5.36
N GLN A 190 21.08 0.67 -6.31
CA GLN A 190 20.48 1.60 -7.28
C GLN A 190 19.51 2.57 -6.60
N ALA A 191 18.68 2.12 -5.66
CA ALA A 191 17.81 3.01 -4.90
C ALA A 191 18.63 4.05 -4.10
N ARG A 192 19.71 3.64 -3.44
CA ARG A 192 20.62 4.56 -2.73
C ARG A 192 21.25 5.58 -3.67
N ASN A 193 21.67 5.19 -4.87
CA ASN A 193 22.24 6.10 -5.86
C ASN A 193 21.24 7.19 -6.30
N GLU A 194 19.94 6.88 -6.27
CA GLU A 194 18.84 7.84 -6.52
C GLU A 194 18.43 8.63 -5.27
N GLY A 195 19.18 8.49 -4.16
CA GLY A 195 18.99 9.26 -2.93
C GLY A 195 17.89 8.73 -2.01
N PHE A 196 17.53 7.45 -2.11
CA PHE A 196 16.69 6.80 -1.12
C PHE A 196 17.51 6.43 0.12
N GLU A 197 16.94 6.65 1.30
CA GLU A 197 17.45 6.13 2.56
C GLU A 197 17.07 4.65 2.68
N GLU A 198 18.06 3.79 2.93
CA GLU A 198 17.82 2.36 3.11
C GLU A 198 17.25 2.09 4.51
N ILE A 199 16.15 1.35 4.56
CA ILE A 199 15.44 0.99 5.78
C ILE A 199 15.34 -0.54 5.89
N GLN A 200 15.67 -1.06 7.06
CA GLN A 200 15.39 -2.46 7.43
C GLN A 200 14.25 -2.50 8.44
N PRO A 201 12.99 -2.64 7.99
CA PRO A 201 11.83 -2.57 8.85
C PRO A 201 11.51 -3.90 9.53
N PRO A 202 10.68 -3.91 10.60
CA PRO A 202 10.10 -5.14 11.15
C PRO A 202 9.22 -5.86 10.13
N LEU A 203 9.19 -7.21 10.22
CA LEU A 203 8.38 -8.06 9.33
C LEU A 203 6.98 -8.35 9.90
N LEU A 204 6.77 -8.07 11.17
CA LEU A 204 5.49 -8.15 11.86
C LEU A 204 5.01 -6.73 12.16
N VAL A 205 3.74 -6.48 11.87
CA VAL A 205 3.10 -5.18 12.07
C VAL A 205 1.80 -5.31 12.84
N ASN A 206 1.43 -4.27 13.58
CA ASN A 206 0.15 -4.20 14.26
C ASN A 206 -0.99 -3.83 13.30
N ALA A 207 -2.24 -3.97 13.76
CA ALA A 207 -3.44 -3.65 12.99
C ALA A 207 -3.45 -2.19 12.49
N ASP A 208 -3.01 -1.22 13.31
CA ASP A 208 -2.95 0.18 12.91
C ASP A 208 -2.05 0.42 11.70
N SER A 209 -0.92 -0.29 11.63
CA SER A 209 0.00 -0.18 10.49
C SER A 209 -0.60 -0.80 9.23
N ALA A 210 -1.24 -1.96 9.34
CA ALA A 210 -1.94 -2.59 8.24
C ALA A 210 -3.15 -1.76 7.76
N TYR A 211 -3.88 -1.12 8.69
CA TYR A 211 -4.95 -0.19 8.38
C TYR A 211 -4.45 1.06 7.66
N GLY A 212 -3.34 1.62 8.11
CA GLY A 212 -2.76 2.86 7.57
C GLY A 212 -2.52 2.80 6.07
N THR A 213 -1.95 1.72 5.58
CA THR A 213 -1.68 1.48 4.15
C THR A 213 -2.83 0.82 3.40
N GLY A 214 -3.87 0.34 4.11
CA GLY A 214 -5.09 -0.19 3.50
C GLY A 214 -5.10 -1.70 3.29
N GLN A 215 -4.21 -2.43 3.94
CA GLN A 215 -4.21 -3.88 3.91
C GLN A 215 -5.38 -4.48 4.69
N ILE A 216 -5.85 -3.79 5.71
CA ILE A 216 -7.08 -4.15 6.43
C ILE A 216 -8.15 -3.05 6.30
N PRO A 217 -9.45 -3.41 6.27
CA PRO A 217 -10.00 -4.78 6.39
C PRO A 217 -9.54 -5.70 5.24
N ASP A 218 -8.97 -6.84 5.59
CA ASP A 218 -8.48 -7.84 4.61
C ASP A 218 -9.65 -8.66 4.07
N LYS A 219 -10.33 -8.13 3.05
CA LYS A 219 -11.51 -8.76 2.43
C LYS A 219 -11.18 -10.01 1.63
N GLU A 220 -9.92 -10.15 1.22
CA GLU A 220 -9.44 -11.25 0.38
C GLU A 220 -8.68 -12.31 1.17
N ALA A 221 -8.55 -12.13 2.49
CA ALA A 221 -7.81 -13.01 3.38
C ALA A 221 -6.35 -13.26 2.93
N GLN A 222 -5.67 -12.21 2.48
CA GLN A 222 -4.31 -12.29 1.95
C GLN A 222 -3.23 -12.27 3.02
N MET A 223 -3.50 -11.67 4.18
CA MET A 223 -2.50 -11.53 5.24
C MET A 223 -2.41 -12.77 6.14
N TYR A 224 -1.19 -13.15 6.51
CA TYR A 224 -0.95 -14.08 7.61
C TYR A 224 -1.09 -13.36 8.94
N TYR A 225 -1.91 -13.90 9.84
CA TYR A 225 -2.19 -13.34 11.16
C TYR A 225 -1.62 -14.23 12.27
N VAL A 226 -0.87 -13.61 13.19
CA VAL A 226 -0.30 -14.24 14.39
C VAL A 226 -1.23 -13.95 15.57
N GLY A 227 -2.16 -14.86 15.84
CA GLY A 227 -3.29 -14.61 16.72
C GLY A 227 -2.95 -14.39 18.20
N LEU A 228 -1.86 -14.97 18.71
CA LEU A 228 -1.45 -14.79 20.11
C LEU A 228 -0.91 -13.38 20.40
N ASP A 229 -0.26 -12.78 19.41
CA ASP A 229 0.42 -11.49 19.56
C ASP A 229 -0.35 -10.33 18.91
N ASP A 230 -1.48 -10.61 18.25
CA ASP A 230 -2.27 -9.64 17.47
C ASP A 230 -1.42 -8.89 16.43
N LEU A 231 -0.58 -9.63 15.69
CA LEU A 231 0.32 -9.12 14.68
C LEU A 231 0.07 -9.76 13.32
N TYR A 232 0.48 -9.07 12.27
CA TYR A 232 0.38 -9.53 10.89
C TYR A 232 1.76 -9.63 10.26
N LEU A 233 2.04 -10.73 9.54
CA LEU A 233 3.18 -10.79 8.62
C LEU A 233 2.95 -9.84 7.45
N ILE A 234 3.96 -9.07 7.09
CA ILE A 234 3.84 -8.07 6.03
C ILE A 234 3.68 -8.70 4.65
N PRO A 235 2.72 -8.24 3.82
CA PRO A 235 2.60 -8.67 2.42
C PRO A 235 3.51 -7.85 1.49
N THR A 236 4.10 -6.76 1.99
CA THR A 236 4.98 -5.81 1.29
C THR A 236 5.69 -4.92 2.32
N ALA A 237 6.91 -4.48 2.01
CA ALA A 237 7.63 -3.50 2.82
C ALA A 237 6.97 -2.11 2.85
N GLU A 238 6.06 -1.83 1.90
CA GLU A 238 5.21 -0.63 1.94
C GLU A 238 4.60 -0.41 3.32
N VAL A 239 4.07 -1.49 3.94
CA VAL A 239 3.33 -1.37 5.21
C VAL A 239 4.19 -0.79 6.31
N PRO A 240 5.33 -1.40 6.72
CA PRO A 240 6.13 -0.84 7.78
C PRO A 240 6.83 0.46 7.38
N ILE A 241 7.33 0.59 6.16
CA ILE A 241 8.11 1.77 5.73
C ILE A 241 7.23 3.02 5.69
N THR A 242 6.03 2.96 5.08
CA THR A 242 5.14 4.11 5.03
C THR A 242 4.67 4.53 6.42
N ASN A 243 4.51 3.57 7.35
CA ASN A 243 4.09 3.85 8.74
C ASN A 243 5.17 4.50 9.62
N ILE A 244 6.42 4.63 9.17
CA ILE A 244 7.48 5.35 9.92
C ILE A 244 7.02 6.77 10.28
N TYR A 245 6.25 7.41 9.41
CA TYR A 245 5.76 8.78 9.61
C TYR A 245 4.30 8.86 10.07
N ARG A 246 3.69 7.74 10.50
CA ARG A 246 2.32 7.73 11.03
C ARG A 246 2.19 8.69 12.23
N GLY A 247 1.16 9.56 12.19
CA GLY A 247 0.88 10.55 13.22
C GLY A 247 1.79 11.77 13.22
N GLN A 248 2.77 11.84 12.31
CA GLN A 248 3.75 12.92 12.30
C GLN A 248 3.30 14.11 11.43
N ILE A 249 3.87 15.26 11.76
CA ILE A 249 3.80 16.49 10.95
C ILE A 249 5.21 16.78 10.45
N ILE A 250 5.45 16.55 9.17
CA ILE A 250 6.75 16.70 8.53
C ILE A 250 6.95 18.20 8.19
N PRO A 251 8.06 18.83 8.60
CA PRO A 251 8.40 20.16 8.11
C PRO A 251 8.53 20.15 6.58
N GLU A 252 7.98 21.16 5.88
CA GLU A 252 8.04 21.22 4.41
C GLU A 252 9.48 21.17 3.89
N ALA A 253 10.43 21.77 4.61
CA ALA A 253 11.85 21.75 4.28
C ALA A 253 12.48 20.33 4.29
N ASN A 254 11.84 19.36 4.95
CA ASN A 254 12.28 17.96 5.01
C ASN A 254 11.60 17.08 3.96
N MET A 255 10.86 17.67 3.03
CA MET A 255 10.24 16.97 1.91
C MET A 255 11.04 17.17 0.61
N PRO A 256 11.03 16.18 -0.29
CA PRO A 256 10.39 14.87 -0.16
C PRO A 256 11.16 13.92 0.77
N VAL A 257 10.45 12.91 1.31
CA VAL A 257 11.07 11.77 2.00
C VAL A 257 11.13 10.58 1.04
N LYS A 258 12.31 9.99 0.88
CA LYS A 258 12.57 8.84 0.01
C LYS A 258 13.13 7.69 0.83
N LEU A 259 12.44 6.56 0.85
CA LEU A 259 12.81 5.38 1.63
C LEU A 259 12.83 4.15 0.73
N ALA A 260 13.81 3.27 0.90
CA ALA A 260 13.89 1.99 0.23
C ALA A 260 14.14 0.87 1.24
N GLY A 261 13.53 -0.28 1.05
CA GLY A 261 13.79 -1.40 1.95
C GLY A 261 13.57 -2.75 1.28
N TYR A 262 14.42 -3.70 1.65
CA TYR A 262 14.28 -5.09 1.31
C TYR A 262 13.55 -5.83 2.43
N THR A 263 12.55 -6.64 2.05
CA THR A 263 11.93 -7.60 2.96
C THR A 263 11.51 -8.87 2.24
N PRO A 264 11.48 -10.02 2.90
CA PRO A 264 10.54 -11.08 2.55
C PRO A 264 9.11 -10.55 2.71
N CYS A 265 8.24 -10.98 1.80
CA CYS A 265 6.82 -10.64 1.76
C CYS A 265 6.01 -11.91 1.86
N PHE A 266 4.88 -11.86 2.59
CA PHE A 266 4.06 -13.04 2.89
C PHE A 266 2.63 -12.81 2.41
N ARG A 267 2.15 -13.63 1.46
CA ARG A 267 0.78 -13.57 0.94
C ARG A 267 0.15 -14.95 0.96
N ARG A 268 -1.08 -15.04 1.42
CA ARG A 268 -1.82 -16.31 1.45
C ARG A 268 -2.22 -16.80 0.06
N GLU A 269 -2.19 -15.91 -0.94
CA GLU A 269 -2.55 -16.20 -2.34
C GLU A 269 -3.90 -16.94 -2.44
N ALA A 270 -4.85 -16.56 -1.58
CA ALA A 270 -6.15 -17.19 -1.47
C ALA A 270 -6.88 -17.17 -2.81
N GLY A 271 -7.42 -18.31 -3.23
CA GLY A 271 -8.15 -18.43 -4.49
C GLY A 271 -7.31 -18.68 -5.74
N SER A 272 -6.00 -18.84 -5.62
CA SER A 272 -5.11 -19.09 -6.78
C SER A 272 -4.85 -20.57 -6.96
N TYR A 273 -5.16 -21.10 -8.16
CA TYR A 273 -5.02 -22.51 -8.49
C TYR A 273 -4.54 -22.70 -9.94
N GLY A 274 -3.97 -23.90 -10.26
CA GLY A 274 -3.68 -24.33 -11.62
C GLY A 274 -2.27 -24.02 -12.13
N SER A 275 -2.10 -23.91 -13.44
CA SER A 275 -0.80 -23.74 -14.11
C SER A 275 -0.11 -22.41 -13.77
N ASP A 276 -0.88 -21.40 -13.41
CA ASP A 276 -0.38 -20.05 -13.14
C ASP A 276 0.34 -19.91 -11.78
N VAL A 277 0.26 -20.94 -10.93
CA VAL A 277 0.98 -21.00 -9.64
C VAL A 277 2.26 -21.84 -9.70
N LYS A 278 2.67 -22.35 -10.89
CA LYS A 278 3.83 -23.24 -11.00
C LYS A 278 5.16 -22.48 -10.85
N GLY A 279 6.10 -23.08 -10.11
CA GLY A 279 7.43 -22.52 -9.90
C GLY A 279 7.41 -21.25 -9.07
N LEU A 280 7.98 -20.16 -9.61
CA LEU A 280 8.06 -18.84 -8.97
C LEU A 280 6.96 -17.87 -9.41
N ASN A 281 6.02 -18.30 -10.24
CA ASN A 281 4.98 -17.41 -10.78
C ASN A 281 4.08 -16.83 -9.66
N ARG A 282 3.77 -17.67 -8.67
CA ARG A 282 2.96 -17.26 -7.51
C ARG A 282 3.35 -18.09 -6.29
N VAL A 283 3.83 -17.40 -5.27
CA VAL A 283 4.41 -18.02 -4.07
C VAL A 283 3.93 -17.31 -2.81
N HIS A 284 3.84 -18.05 -1.69
CA HIS A 284 3.40 -17.52 -0.39
C HIS A 284 4.45 -16.67 0.30
N GLN A 285 5.72 -16.90 -0.02
CA GLN A 285 6.86 -16.11 0.46
C GLN A 285 7.77 -15.75 -0.71
N PHE A 286 8.09 -14.48 -0.85
CA PHE A 286 9.00 -13.96 -1.87
C PHE A 286 9.73 -12.71 -1.36
N ASP A 287 10.90 -12.44 -1.93
CA ASP A 287 11.69 -11.27 -1.63
C ASP A 287 11.31 -10.09 -2.53
N LYS A 288 11.30 -8.89 -1.96
CA LYS A 288 10.97 -7.65 -2.68
C LYS A 288 11.77 -6.49 -2.14
N VAL A 289 12.34 -5.69 -3.01
CA VAL A 289 12.80 -4.35 -2.69
C VAL A 289 11.65 -3.39 -2.99
N GLU A 290 11.32 -2.54 -2.03
CA GLU A 290 10.24 -1.55 -2.12
C GLU A 290 10.81 -0.16 -1.97
N ILE A 291 10.36 0.77 -2.81
CA ILE A 291 10.63 2.20 -2.68
C ILE A 291 9.35 2.91 -2.26
N VAL A 292 9.47 3.79 -1.28
CA VAL A 292 8.37 4.62 -0.75
C VAL A 292 8.78 6.08 -0.85
N TRP A 293 7.84 6.92 -1.31
CA TRP A 293 8.07 8.35 -1.43
C TRP A 293 6.92 9.10 -0.75
N ILE A 294 7.25 10.01 0.18
CA ILE A 294 6.30 10.92 0.79
C ILE A 294 6.55 12.29 0.17
N GLU A 295 5.53 12.82 -0.50
CA GLU A 295 5.68 13.98 -1.38
C GLU A 295 4.64 15.06 -1.11
N HIS A 296 5.02 16.28 -1.45
CA HIS A 296 4.09 17.41 -1.51
C HIS A 296 3.01 17.15 -2.58
N PRO A 297 1.71 17.40 -2.28
CA PRO A 297 0.61 17.08 -3.21
C PRO A 297 0.79 17.63 -4.62
N SER A 298 1.34 18.83 -4.78
CA SER A 298 1.54 19.44 -6.09
C SER A 298 2.63 18.81 -6.96
N LYS A 299 3.49 17.94 -6.39
CA LYS A 299 4.64 17.33 -7.08
C LYS A 299 4.47 15.81 -7.29
N SER A 300 3.47 15.20 -6.65
CA SER A 300 3.40 13.73 -6.55
C SER A 300 3.25 13.01 -7.89
N TYR A 301 2.69 13.66 -8.91
CA TYR A 301 2.56 13.07 -10.24
C TYR A 301 3.86 13.14 -11.05
N ASP A 302 4.67 14.20 -10.85
CA ASP A 302 6.04 14.25 -11.39
C ASP A 302 6.91 13.19 -10.70
N THR A 303 6.75 13.05 -9.38
CA THR A 303 7.42 12.01 -8.58
C THR A 303 7.02 10.60 -9.04
N LEU A 304 5.75 10.37 -9.35
CA LEU A 304 5.29 9.08 -9.90
C LEU A 304 6.04 8.72 -11.17
N LYS A 305 6.23 9.70 -12.07
CA LYS A 305 7.01 9.51 -13.29
C LYS A 305 8.46 9.13 -13.00
N LEU A 306 9.12 9.83 -12.06
CA LEU A 306 10.49 9.49 -11.64
C LEU A 306 10.59 8.07 -11.09
N MET A 307 9.58 7.59 -10.36
CA MET A 307 9.54 6.22 -9.86
C MET A 307 9.37 5.20 -11.01
N VAL A 308 8.53 5.49 -11.99
CA VAL A 308 8.37 4.68 -13.20
C VAL A 308 9.67 4.63 -13.98
N ASP A 309 10.37 5.77 -14.15
CA ASP A 309 11.67 5.85 -14.82
C ASP A 309 12.74 5.02 -14.06
N HIS A 310 12.75 5.06 -12.72
CA HIS A 310 13.66 4.25 -11.89
C HIS A 310 13.46 2.75 -12.11
N VAL A 311 12.21 2.28 -12.09
CA VAL A 311 11.91 0.85 -12.34
C VAL A 311 12.25 0.46 -13.77
N SER A 312 12.01 1.34 -14.76
CA SER A 312 12.41 1.12 -16.15
C SER A 312 13.93 0.95 -16.28
N MET A 313 14.71 1.79 -15.62
CA MET A 313 16.17 1.68 -15.59
C MET A 313 16.65 0.35 -15.01
N LEU A 314 15.99 -0.15 -13.95
CA LEU A 314 16.30 -1.47 -13.40
C LEU A 314 16.02 -2.59 -14.40
N MET A 315 14.89 -2.55 -15.10
CA MET A 315 14.53 -3.53 -16.12
C MET A 315 15.49 -3.51 -17.31
N ASP A 316 15.84 -2.33 -17.80
CA ASP A 316 16.80 -2.14 -18.89
C ASP A 316 18.18 -2.68 -18.52
N SER A 317 18.64 -2.41 -17.29
CA SER A 317 19.94 -2.88 -16.78
C SER A 317 20.02 -4.42 -16.66
N LEU A 318 18.89 -5.07 -16.42
CA LEU A 318 18.79 -6.54 -16.43
C LEU A 318 18.63 -7.12 -17.83
N GLU A 319 18.59 -6.31 -18.87
CA GLU A 319 18.42 -6.71 -20.26
C GLU A 319 17.14 -7.58 -20.48
N LEU A 320 16.09 -7.34 -19.68
CA LEU A 320 14.85 -8.10 -19.74
C LEU A 320 13.79 -7.37 -20.59
N PRO A 321 13.10 -8.06 -21.50
CA PRO A 321 11.96 -7.50 -22.21
C PRO A 321 10.82 -7.21 -21.23
N TYR A 322 10.31 -5.99 -21.25
CA TYR A 322 9.20 -5.59 -20.38
C TYR A 322 8.21 -4.67 -21.11
N ARG A 323 7.03 -4.57 -20.54
CA ARG A 323 6.04 -3.55 -20.92
C ARG A 323 5.46 -2.91 -19.67
N ILE A 324 4.91 -1.71 -19.82
CA ILE A 324 4.27 -0.97 -18.74
C ILE A 324 2.78 -0.85 -19.07
N LEU A 325 1.94 -1.23 -18.13
CA LEU A 325 0.49 -1.08 -18.22
C LEU A 325 0.04 0.07 -17.31
N HIS A 326 -0.87 0.90 -17.80
CA HIS A 326 -1.64 1.82 -16.97
C HIS A 326 -2.94 1.11 -16.58
N LEU A 327 -3.10 0.80 -15.30
CA LEU A 327 -4.25 0.06 -14.84
C LEU A 327 -5.55 0.85 -14.98
N CYS A 328 -6.61 0.18 -15.38
CA CYS A 328 -7.94 0.74 -15.45
C CYS A 328 -8.61 0.81 -14.06
N GLY A 329 -9.68 1.58 -13.95
CA GLY A 329 -10.36 1.80 -12.67
C GLY A 329 -10.86 0.53 -11.98
N GLY A 330 -11.21 -0.51 -12.74
CA GLY A 330 -11.70 -1.79 -12.20
C GLY A 330 -10.61 -2.74 -11.69
N ASP A 331 -9.36 -2.57 -12.18
CA ASP A 331 -8.22 -3.44 -11.82
C ASP A 331 -7.28 -2.82 -10.78
N MET A 332 -7.31 -1.51 -10.60
CA MET A 332 -6.46 -0.82 -9.62
C MET A 332 -6.72 -1.27 -8.19
N GLY A 333 -5.68 -1.38 -7.37
CA GLY A 333 -5.75 -1.62 -5.93
C GLY A 333 -6.66 -0.62 -5.19
N PHE A 334 -7.27 -1.06 -4.10
CA PHE A 334 -8.29 -0.32 -3.34
C PHE A 334 -7.85 1.10 -2.94
N THR A 335 -6.59 1.28 -2.59
CA THR A 335 -6.06 2.51 -2.02
C THR A 335 -5.43 3.46 -3.05
N SER A 336 -5.12 2.99 -4.26
CA SER A 336 -4.40 3.79 -5.26
C SER A 336 -5.32 4.75 -6.02
N ALA A 337 -4.79 5.92 -6.39
CA ALA A 337 -5.41 6.88 -7.29
C ALA A 337 -4.97 6.64 -8.74
N THR A 338 -3.78 6.11 -8.96
CA THR A 338 -3.27 5.65 -10.26
C THR A 338 -2.15 4.64 -10.05
N THR A 339 -2.03 3.67 -10.95
CA THR A 339 -1.05 2.58 -10.88
C THR A 339 -0.49 2.26 -12.26
N TYR A 340 0.82 2.07 -12.32
CA TYR A 340 1.53 1.52 -13.46
C TYR A 340 2.15 0.18 -13.08
N ASP A 341 1.81 -0.88 -13.81
CA ASP A 341 2.36 -2.21 -13.61
C ASP A 341 3.41 -2.53 -14.68
N PHE A 342 4.52 -3.09 -14.23
CA PHE A 342 5.57 -3.60 -15.10
C PHE A 342 5.41 -5.09 -15.24
N GLU A 343 5.39 -5.56 -16.46
CA GLU A 343 5.38 -6.98 -16.78
C GLU A 343 6.63 -7.36 -17.58
N VAL A 344 7.31 -8.40 -17.14
CA VAL A 344 8.46 -9.01 -17.85
C VAL A 344 8.00 -10.17 -18.71
N TYR A 345 8.59 -10.33 -19.88
CA TYR A 345 8.32 -11.50 -20.73
C TYR A 345 9.12 -12.70 -20.28
N ALA A 346 8.45 -13.79 -19.94
CA ALA A 346 9.05 -15.09 -19.62
C ALA A 346 9.00 -15.98 -20.89
N ALA A 347 10.14 -16.12 -21.55
CA ALA A 347 10.19 -16.63 -22.93
C ALA A 347 9.81 -18.11 -23.07
N ALA A 348 10.16 -18.96 -22.09
CA ALA A 348 9.81 -20.38 -22.14
C ALA A 348 8.32 -20.63 -21.87
N GLN A 349 7.68 -19.77 -21.09
CA GLN A 349 6.24 -19.81 -20.84
C GLN A 349 5.43 -19.04 -21.88
N GLN A 350 6.09 -18.17 -22.67
CA GLN A 350 5.45 -17.24 -23.61
C GLN A 350 4.40 -16.34 -22.92
N LYS A 351 4.70 -15.89 -21.69
CA LYS A 351 3.79 -15.09 -20.86
C LYS A 351 4.45 -13.81 -20.37
N TRP A 352 3.63 -12.78 -20.19
CA TRP A 352 3.98 -11.59 -19.45
C TRP A 352 3.70 -11.82 -17.96
N LEU A 353 4.66 -11.51 -17.10
CA LEU A 353 4.57 -11.69 -15.65
C LEU A 353 4.77 -10.33 -14.98
N GLU A 354 3.82 -9.89 -14.18
CA GLU A 354 3.94 -8.67 -13.37
C GLU A 354 5.10 -8.79 -12.37
N VAL A 355 5.99 -7.81 -12.37
CA VAL A 355 7.19 -7.74 -11.51
C VAL A 355 7.27 -6.50 -10.64
N SER A 356 6.49 -5.49 -10.96
CA SER A 356 6.40 -4.25 -10.19
C SER A 356 5.05 -3.60 -10.40
N SER A 357 4.60 -2.92 -9.35
CA SER A 357 3.44 -2.03 -9.37
C SER A 357 3.88 -0.71 -8.75
N VAL A 358 3.74 0.40 -9.48
CA VAL A 358 4.12 1.75 -9.03
C VAL A 358 2.87 2.60 -8.92
N SER A 359 2.58 3.10 -7.71
CA SER A 359 1.30 3.73 -7.40
C SER A 359 1.45 5.07 -6.70
N ASN A 360 0.52 5.98 -7.01
CA ASN A 360 0.26 7.19 -6.23
C ASN A 360 -1.07 7.01 -5.48
N PHE A 361 -1.05 7.24 -4.18
CA PHE A 361 -2.23 7.09 -3.30
C PHE A 361 -2.89 8.43 -2.97
N GLU A 362 -2.32 9.53 -3.46
CA GLU A 362 -2.72 10.87 -3.05
C GLU A 362 -2.80 10.98 -1.51
N THR A 363 -3.88 11.57 -0.98
CA THR A 363 -4.07 11.72 0.47
C THR A 363 -4.68 10.49 1.16
N PHE A 364 -4.97 9.41 0.44
CA PHE A 364 -5.76 8.29 0.98
C PHE A 364 -5.09 7.60 2.17
N GLN A 365 -3.80 7.24 2.02
CA GLN A 365 -3.04 6.59 3.08
C GLN A 365 -2.66 7.59 4.17
N SER A 366 -2.21 8.79 3.80
CA SER A 366 -1.83 9.83 4.76
C SER A 366 -3.00 10.27 5.64
N ASN A 367 -4.24 10.28 5.13
CA ASN A 367 -5.43 10.56 5.93
C ASN A 367 -5.69 9.45 6.97
N ARG A 368 -5.55 8.15 6.60
CA ARG A 368 -5.63 7.03 7.56
C ARG A 368 -4.55 7.11 8.64
N MET A 369 -3.33 7.43 8.23
CA MET A 369 -2.15 7.51 9.11
C MET A 369 -2.03 8.84 9.83
N LYS A 370 -2.89 9.83 9.54
CA LYS A 370 -2.78 11.21 10.07
C LYS A 370 -1.41 11.83 9.78
N MET A 371 -0.81 11.49 8.63
CA MET A 371 0.48 11.98 8.18
C MET A 371 0.29 13.30 7.45
N ARG A 372 0.94 14.35 7.92
CA ARG A 372 0.76 15.73 7.42
C ARG A 372 2.10 16.40 7.22
N TYR A 373 2.10 17.48 6.48
CA TYR A 373 3.20 18.43 6.45
C TYR A 373 2.73 19.79 6.96
N ARG A 374 3.67 20.63 7.35
CA ARG A 374 3.40 22.01 7.75
C ARG A 374 4.00 22.93 6.71
N ASP A 375 3.14 23.69 6.03
CA ASP A 375 3.54 24.66 5.02
C ASP A 375 4.23 25.90 5.62
N ALA A 376 4.78 26.75 4.77
CA ALA A 376 5.46 27.98 5.16
C ALA A 376 4.56 28.97 5.93
N ASN A 377 3.22 28.86 5.83
CA ASN A 377 2.26 29.68 6.54
C ASN A 377 1.85 29.06 7.90
N GLY A 378 2.43 27.92 8.27
CA GLY A 378 2.11 27.19 9.50
C GLY A 378 0.86 26.32 9.42
N LYS A 379 0.18 26.24 8.28
CA LYS A 379 -0.99 25.38 8.08
C LYS A 379 -0.56 23.93 7.88
N THR A 380 -1.26 23.01 8.54
CA THR A 380 -1.05 21.57 8.34
C THR A 380 -1.95 21.03 7.25
N GLN A 381 -1.35 20.25 6.33
CA GLN A 381 -2.04 19.60 5.21
C GLN A 381 -1.60 18.14 5.10
N LEU A 382 -2.41 17.28 4.48
CA LEU A 382 -2.05 15.90 4.20
C LEU A 382 -0.97 15.84 3.11
N VAL A 383 -0.03 14.91 3.26
CA VAL A 383 0.96 14.59 2.23
C VAL A 383 0.38 13.62 1.21
N HIS A 384 1.01 13.48 0.04
CA HIS A 384 0.80 12.34 -0.84
C HIS A 384 1.80 11.24 -0.54
N THR A 385 1.36 9.99 -0.62
CA THR A 385 2.24 8.81 -0.51
C THR A 385 2.28 8.10 -1.85
N LEU A 386 3.46 7.61 -2.21
CA LEU A 386 3.70 6.80 -3.39
C LEU A 386 4.55 5.59 -3.00
N ASN A 387 4.35 4.48 -3.67
CA ASN A 387 5.27 3.34 -3.56
C ASN A 387 5.47 2.64 -4.90
N GLY A 388 6.49 1.82 -4.95
CA GLY A 388 6.75 0.95 -6.09
C GLY A 388 7.67 -0.19 -5.72
N SER A 389 7.43 -1.34 -6.32
CA SER A 389 8.35 -2.48 -6.21
C SER A 389 9.57 -2.27 -7.10
N ALA A 390 10.75 -2.28 -6.51
CA ALA A 390 12.00 -2.09 -7.23
C ALA A 390 12.98 -3.27 -7.05
N LEU A 391 12.62 -4.54 -7.29
CA LEU A 391 11.52 -5.25 -7.92
C LEU A 391 11.05 -6.42 -7.05
N ALA A 392 9.99 -7.16 -7.49
CA ALA A 392 9.60 -8.45 -6.91
C ALA A 392 10.47 -9.59 -7.48
N LEU A 393 11.35 -10.17 -6.64
CA LEU A 393 12.45 -10.99 -7.14
C LEU A 393 12.04 -12.34 -7.74
N ALA A 394 10.97 -12.97 -7.23
CA ALA A 394 10.59 -14.32 -7.69
C ALA A 394 10.38 -14.39 -9.21
N ARG A 395 9.59 -13.47 -9.75
CA ARG A 395 9.32 -13.44 -11.20
C ARG A 395 10.48 -12.88 -12.03
N ILE A 396 11.31 -11.99 -11.44
CA ILE A 396 12.57 -11.55 -12.05
C ILE A 396 13.54 -12.72 -12.19
N VAL A 397 13.72 -13.55 -11.16
CA VAL A 397 14.53 -14.76 -11.23
C VAL A 397 13.98 -15.71 -12.29
N ALA A 398 12.66 -15.94 -12.33
CA ALA A 398 12.04 -16.78 -13.35
C ALA A 398 12.38 -16.30 -14.77
N ALA A 399 12.21 -15.00 -15.03
CA ALA A 399 12.49 -14.41 -16.34
C ALA A 399 13.98 -14.45 -16.69
N LEU A 400 14.89 -14.17 -15.74
CA LEU A 400 16.34 -14.26 -15.95
C LEU A 400 16.76 -15.69 -16.33
N LEU A 401 16.24 -16.70 -15.62
CA LEU A 401 16.55 -18.10 -15.93
C LEU A 401 16.05 -18.49 -17.31
N GLU A 402 14.80 -18.14 -17.65
CA GLU A 402 14.19 -18.53 -18.92
C GLU A 402 14.79 -17.80 -20.10
N ASN A 403 14.95 -16.48 -20.02
CA ASN A 403 15.37 -15.66 -21.17
C ASN A 403 16.85 -15.82 -21.52
N ASN A 404 17.68 -16.21 -20.55
CA ASN A 404 19.13 -16.27 -20.69
C ASN A 404 19.69 -17.70 -20.79
N GLN A 405 18.81 -18.70 -20.90
CA GLN A 405 19.22 -20.10 -21.06
C GLN A 405 19.87 -20.37 -22.41
N SER A 406 20.87 -21.23 -22.39
CA SER A 406 21.59 -21.70 -23.57
C SER A 406 22.04 -23.13 -23.38
N ALA A 407 22.66 -23.74 -24.43
CA ALA A 407 23.23 -25.07 -24.36
C ALA A 407 24.36 -25.16 -23.27
N ASN A 408 25.06 -24.07 -22.99
CA ASN A 408 26.20 -24.00 -22.04
C ASN A 408 25.80 -23.58 -20.63
N GLY A 409 24.54 -23.28 -20.38
CA GLY A 409 24.07 -22.77 -19.09
C GLY A 409 23.25 -21.50 -19.22
N ILE A 410 23.09 -20.76 -18.12
CA ILE A 410 22.31 -19.54 -18.04
C ILE A 410 23.27 -18.37 -17.81
N LYS A 411 23.38 -17.47 -18.78
CA LYS A 411 24.26 -16.30 -18.70
C LYS A 411 23.56 -15.19 -17.91
N LEU A 412 24.25 -14.61 -16.93
CA LEU A 412 23.72 -13.51 -16.15
C LEU A 412 23.99 -12.14 -16.81
N PRO A 413 23.10 -11.15 -16.61
CA PRO A 413 23.35 -9.75 -16.97
C PRO A 413 24.65 -9.25 -16.34
N LYS A 414 25.42 -8.45 -17.08
CA LYS A 414 26.74 -7.96 -16.63
C LYS A 414 26.67 -7.21 -15.30
N VAL A 415 25.61 -6.48 -15.06
CA VAL A 415 25.40 -5.67 -13.85
C VAL A 415 25.31 -6.55 -12.58
N LEU A 416 24.96 -7.83 -12.69
CA LEU A 416 24.87 -8.74 -11.58
C LEU A 416 26.18 -9.45 -11.26
N VAL A 417 27.14 -9.51 -12.19
CA VAL A 417 28.39 -10.27 -12.02
C VAL A 417 29.20 -9.81 -10.81
N PRO A 418 29.34 -8.50 -10.52
CA PRO A 418 30.04 -8.05 -9.30
C PRO A 418 29.38 -8.55 -8.00
N TYR A 419 28.08 -8.76 -7.99
CA TYR A 419 27.30 -9.20 -6.82
C TYR A 419 27.24 -10.73 -6.71
N THR A 420 27.14 -11.44 -7.82
CA THR A 420 27.10 -12.91 -7.84
C THR A 420 28.48 -13.52 -7.68
N GLY A 421 29.51 -12.92 -8.28
CA GLY A 421 30.86 -13.47 -8.39
C GLY A 421 31.00 -14.57 -9.45
N PHE A 422 29.99 -14.71 -10.33
CA PHE A 422 30.01 -15.60 -11.51
C PHE A 422 29.15 -15.01 -12.63
N GLU A 423 29.51 -15.33 -13.88
CA GLU A 423 28.80 -14.88 -15.08
C GLU A 423 27.79 -15.91 -15.60
N MET A 424 27.97 -17.18 -15.22
CA MET A 424 27.22 -18.31 -15.77
C MET A 424 26.71 -19.22 -14.65
N ILE A 425 25.50 -19.68 -14.80
CA ILE A 425 24.94 -20.81 -14.06
C ILE A 425 25.06 -22.04 -14.98
N ASP A 426 25.92 -22.94 -14.64
CA ASP A 426 26.30 -24.16 -15.36
C ASP A 426 26.25 -25.39 -14.44
#